data_03708c8e17e597f55eda074e705d5409
#
_entry.id   03708c8e17e597f55eda074e705d5409
#
_cell.length_a   1.000
_cell.length_b   1.000
_cell.length_c   1.000
_cell.angle_alpha   90.00
_cell.angle_beta   90.00
_cell.angle_gamma   90.00
#
_symmetry.space_group_name_H-M   'P 1'
#
loop_
_entity.id
_entity.type
_entity.pdbx_description
1 polymer ?
#
loop_
_entity_poly.entity_id
_entity_poly.type
_entity_poly.pdbx_seq_one_letter_code
_entity_poly.pdbx_strand_id
1 'polypeptide(L)'
;MSGLEQLAYSDGETALTGWLARPAGAARAAIVVFPTIVNITPATERRAKMLAEAGFVAMVADFYGRSPSSFEEAGPLSKELTADPDRFRARLTAAASALRSHPAAQGLPLAAIGYCMGGQSAIELARAGEELAFAASFHGTFRTRRKASADAPHKPRLLICHGDADPLAPREDVLALWEELDAAGYRWHFHGYSGVRHGFTDPASDARGLDAIRYDASADRQSWEALMNLADEVFGQAETAQSL
;
A
#
# COMPACT_ATOMS: atom_id res chain seq x y z
N MET A 1 -14.55 -11.61 11.50
CA MET A 1 -14.11 -12.13 10.18
C MET A 1 -14.34 -11.04 9.15
N SER A 2 -13.42 -10.86 8.21
CA SER A 2 -13.57 -9.90 7.12
C SER A 2 -14.80 -10.24 6.26
N GLY A 3 -15.54 -9.23 5.81
CA GLY A 3 -16.63 -9.37 4.82
C GLY A 3 -16.15 -9.49 3.37
N LEU A 4 -14.82 -9.61 3.15
CA LEU A 4 -14.20 -9.74 1.83
C LEU A 4 -14.06 -11.21 1.43
N GLU A 5 -14.02 -11.46 0.12
CA GLU A 5 -13.72 -12.80 -0.44
C GLU A 5 -12.26 -13.18 -0.14
N GLN A 6 -12.01 -14.43 0.24
CA GLN A 6 -10.65 -14.91 0.49
C GLN A 6 -10.02 -15.49 -0.78
N LEU A 7 -8.78 -15.10 -1.03
CA LEU A 7 -7.94 -15.62 -2.10
C LEU A 7 -6.71 -16.31 -1.48
N ALA A 8 -6.63 -17.62 -1.60
CA ALA A 8 -5.45 -18.37 -1.18
C ALA A 8 -4.31 -18.18 -2.20
N TYR A 9 -3.11 -17.91 -1.69
CA TYR A 9 -1.89 -17.85 -2.49
C TYR A 9 -0.68 -18.29 -1.65
N SER A 10 0.51 -18.31 -2.20
CA SER A 10 1.71 -18.69 -1.47
C SER A 10 2.94 -17.90 -1.88
N ASP A 11 3.91 -17.84 -0.98
CA ASP A 11 5.29 -17.41 -1.22
C ASP A 11 6.19 -18.55 -0.79
N GLY A 12 6.69 -19.33 -1.76
CA GLY A 12 7.33 -20.60 -1.50
C GLY A 12 6.43 -21.53 -0.70
N GLU A 13 6.90 -22.00 0.45
CA GLU A 13 6.15 -22.87 1.36
C GLU A 13 5.18 -22.13 2.29
N THR A 14 5.22 -20.78 2.31
CA THR A 14 4.34 -20.02 3.17
C THR A 14 2.97 -19.86 2.52
N ALA A 15 1.95 -20.48 3.11
CA ALA A 15 0.56 -20.30 2.72
C ALA A 15 0.06 -18.91 3.22
N LEU A 16 -0.59 -18.17 2.33
CA LEU A 16 -1.05 -16.80 2.55
C LEU A 16 -2.52 -16.66 2.14
N THR A 17 -3.21 -15.68 2.71
CA THR A 17 -4.60 -15.38 2.39
C THR A 17 -4.75 -13.91 2.02
N GLY A 18 -5.12 -13.62 0.77
CA GLY A 18 -5.56 -12.29 0.35
C GLY A 18 -7.06 -12.10 0.64
N TRP A 19 -7.47 -10.84 0.83
CA TRP A 19 -8.87 -10.46 1.01
C TRP A 19 -9.30 -9.53 -0.12
N LEU A 20 -10.21 -10.01 -0.96
CA LEU A 20 -10.58 -9.39 -2.22
C LEU A 20 -11.91 -8.63 -2.11
N ALA A 21 -11.92 -7.40 -2.63
CA ALA A 21 -13.10 -6.60 -2.91
C ALA A 21 -13.21 -6.38 -4.42
N ARG A 22 -14.42 -6.48 -4.96
CA ARG A 22 -14.68 -6.31 -6.39
C ARG A 22 -15.72 -5.23 -6.65
N PRO A 23 -15.58 -4.43 -7.71
CA PRO A 23 -16.62 -3.49 -8.12
C PRO A 23 -17.86 -4.24 -8.60
N ALA A 24 -19.01 -3.57 -8.57
CA ALA A 24 -20.27 -4.12 -9.08
C ALA A 24 -20.29 -4.25 -10.62
N GLY A 25 -19.49 -3.45 -11.32
CA GLY A 25 -19.38 -3.42 -12.78
C GLY A 25 -17.99 -3.81 -13.29
N ALA A 26 -17.69 -3.42 -14.53
CA ALA A 26 -16.38 -3.61 -15.13
C ALA A 26 -15.30 -2.88 -14.32
N ALA A 27 -14.19 -3.56 -14.07
CA ALA A 27 -13.10 -2.99 -13.32
C ALA A 27 -12.17 -2.14 -14.20
N ARG A 28 -11.72 -1.00 -13.68
CA ARG A 28 -10.77 -0.08 -14.35
C ARG A 28 -9.33 -0.58 -14.25
N ALA A 29 -8.97 -1.13 -13.11
CA ALA A 29 -7.64 -1.65 -12.79
C ALA A 29 -7.70 -2.58 -11.56
N ALA A 30 -6.59 -3.23 -11.27
CA ALA A 30 -6.36 -4.00 -10.05
C ALA A 30 -5.42 -3.25 -9.11
N ILE A 31 -5.69 -3.30 -7.79
CA ILE A 31 -4.87 -2.63 -6.77
C ILE A 31 -4.56 -3.62 -5.66
N VAL A 32 -3.27 -3.93 -5.46
CA VAL A 32 -2.84 -4.63 -4.25
C VAL A 32 -2.70 -3.62 -3.11
N VAL A 33 -3.34 -3.92 -1.98
CA VAL A 33 -3.34 -3.10 -0.76
C VAL A 33 -2.48 -3.80 0.28
N PHE A 34 -1.32 -3.24 0.58
CA PHE A 34 -0.47 -3.74 1.66
C PHE A 34 -0.94 -3.14 2.99
N PRO A 35 -1.30 -4.01 3.95
CA PRO A 35 -1.85 -3.57 5.24
C PRO A 35 -0.76 -3.02 6.17
N THR A 36 -1.15 -2.68 7.41
CA THR A 36 -0.22 -2.39 8.51
C THR A 36 0.42 -3.68 9.01
N ILE A 37 1.33 -3.58 9.99
CA ILE A 37 2.00 -4.76 10.58
C ILE A 37 1.07 -5.79 11.20
N VAL A 38 -0.17 -5.45 11.48
CA VAL A 38 -1.18 -6.38 12.04
C VAL A 38 -2.03 -7.06 10.98
N ASN A 39 -1.60 -7.02 9.71
CA ASN A 39 -2.35 -7.57 8.57
C ASN A 39 -3.72 -6.89 8.39
N ILE A 40 -4.75 -7.65 8.01
CA ILE A 40 -6.07 -7.10 7.76
C ILE A 40 -6.67 -6.53 9.04
N THR A 41 -7.21 -5.32 8.92
CA THR A 41 -7.90 -4.57 9.97
C THR A 41 -9.19 -3.98 9.41
N PRO A 42 -10.13 -3.54 10.26
CA PRO A 42 -11.31 -2.81 9.78
C PRO A 42 -10.96 -1.59 8.91
N ALA A 43 -9.84 -0.92 9.18
CA ALA A 43 -9.37 0.22 8.38
C ALA A 43 -8.93 -0.21 6.98
N THR A 44 -8.11 -1.27 6.84
CA THR A 44 -7.67 -1.77 5.54
C THR A 44 -8.81 -2.44 4.76
N GLU A 45 -9.73 -3.13 5.43
CA GLU A 45 -10.96 -3.66 4.83
C GLU A 45 -11.83 -2.52 4.27
N ARG A 46 -12.00 -1.43 5.04
CA ARG A 46 -12.69 -0.22 4.57
C ARG A 46 -12.06 0.33 3.29
N ARG A 47 -10.73 0.42 3.23
CA ARG A 47 -10.01 0.91 2.04
C ARG A 47 -10.22 0.00 0.82
N ALA A 48 -10.18 -1.32 0.99
CA ALA A 48 -10.46 -2.24 -0.10
C ALA A 48 -11.90 -2.07 -0.65
N LYS A 49 -12.88 -1.87 0.23
CA LYS A 49 -14.26 -1.58 -0.16
C LYS A 49 -14.40 -0.25 -0.89
N MET A 50 -13.77 0.82 -0.39
CA MET A 50 -13.76 2.13 -1.05
C MET A 50 -13.12 2.07 -2.45
N LEU A 51 -12.06 1.28 -2.63
CA LEU A 51 -11.46 1.04 -3.94
C LEU A 51 -12.42 0.29 -4.86
N ALA A 52 -13.13 -0.73 -4.36
CA ALA A 52 -14.13 -1.44 -5.14
C ALA A 52 -15.29 -0.52 -5.57
N GLU A 53 -15.78 0.34 -4.68
CA GLU A 53 -16.78 1.38 -4.99
C GLU A 53 -16.28 2.38 -6.05
N ALA A 54 -14.96 2.66 -6.08
CA ALA A 54 -14.31 3.49 -7.09
C ALA A 54 -14.00 2.75 -8.42
N GLY A 55 -14.42 1.48 -8.56
CA GLY A 55 -14.28 0.72 -9.78
C GLY A 55 -12.99 -0.10 -9.90
N PHE A 56 -12.33 -0.44 -8.79
CA PHE A 56 -11.10 -1.24 -8.80
C PHE A 56 -11.32 -2.63 -8.21
N VAL A 57 -10.63 -3.64 -8.74
CA VAL A 57 -10.44 -4.91 -8.02
C VAL A 57 -9.35 -4.67 -6.98
N ALA A 58 -9.67 -4.76 -5.70
CA ALA A 58 -8.74 -4.51 -4.62
C ALA A 58 -8.48 -5.77 -3.80
N MET A 59 -7.20 -6.09 -3.51
CA MET A 59 -6.84 -7.21 -2.66
C MET A 59 -5.96 -6.72 -1.51
N VAL A 60 -6.41 -6.91 -0.26
CA VAL A 60 -5.54 -6.75 0.91
C VAL A 60 -4.62 -7.95 0.99
N ALA A 61 -3.32 -7.71 1.00
CA ALA A 61 -2.29 -8.74 1.06
C ALA A 61 -2.11 -9.30 2.49
N ASP A 62 -1.54 -10.49 2.59
CA ASP A 62 -1.13 -11.13 3.84
C ASP A 62 0.40 -11.16 3.94
N PHE A 63 0.94 -10.67 5.04
CA PHE A 63 2.39 -10.67 5.27
C PHE A 63 2.91 -11.98 5.86
N TYR A 64 2.09 -12.71 6.65
CA TYR A 64 2.62 -13.72 7.56
C TYR A 64 1.97 -15.12 7.45
N GLY A 65 0.86 -15.26 6.71
CA GLY A 65 0.03 -16.49 6.71
C GLY A 65 -0.81 -16.65 8.00
N ARG A 66 -0.78 -15.64 8.85
CA ARG A 66 -1.60 -15.53 10.07
C ARG A 66 -1.86 -14.07 10.40
N SER A 67 -2.95 -13.79 11.10
CA SER A 67 -3.29 -12.43 11.54
C SER A 67 -2.90 -12.25 13.01
N PRO A 68 -1.87 -11.45 13.32
CA PRO A 68 -1.54 -11.12 14.71
C PRO A 68 -2.67 -10.29 15.33
N SER A 69 -2.92 -10.53 16.61
CA SER A 69 -4.01 -9.89 17.34
C SER A 69 -3.67 -8.49 17.88
N SER A 70 -2.38 -8.15 17.92
CA SER A 70 -1.86 -6.89 18.47
C SER A 70 -0.57 -6.44 17.80
N PHE A 71 -0.16 -5.19 18.05
CA PHE A 71 1.16 -4.68 17.64
C PHE A 71 2.32 -5.40 18.30
N GLU A 72 2.13 -5.85 19.55
CA GLU A 72 3.15 -6.59 20.30
C GLU A 72 3.42 -7.94 19.63
N GLU A 73 2.39 -8.65 19.20
CA GLU A 73 2.52 -9.90 18.46
C GLU A 73 3.05 -9.67 17.04
N ALA A 74 2.65 -8.59 16.37
CA ALA A 74 3.04 -8.28 15.01
C ALA A 74 4.50 -7.81 14.89
N GLY A 75 5.03 -7.11 15.89
CA GLY A 75 6.37 -6.51 15.87
C GLY A 75 7.48 -7.52 15.55
N PRO A 76 7.60 -8.65 16.26
CA PRO A 76 8.59 -9.69 15.94
C PRO A 76 8.45 -10.26 14.52
N LEU A 77 7.20 -10.49 14.06
CA LEU A 77 6.93 -11.00 12.70
C LEU A 77 7.36 -10.02 11.62
N SER A 78 7.03 -8.75 11.80
CA SER A 78 7.45 -7.68 10.90
C SER A 78 8.97 -7.57 10.84
N LYS A 79 9.63 -7.59 12.00
CA LYS A 79 11.10 -7.53 12.08
C LYS A 79 11.77 -8.72 11.40
N GLU A 80 11.24 -9.93 11.60
CA GLU A 80 11.74 -11.14 10.95
C GLU A 80 11.59 -11.06 9.43
N LEU A 81 10.41 -10.67 8.93
CA LEU A 81 10.14 -10.60 7.49
C LEU A 81 11.01 -9.52 6.81
N THR A 82 11.17 -8.35 7.43
CA THR A 82 11.91 -7.23 6.84
C THR A 82 13.42 -7.31 7.06
N ALA A 83 13.92 -8.24 7.88
CA ALA A 83 15.34 -8.46 8.10
C ALA A 83 16.07 -8.94 6.84
N ASP A 84 15.38 -9.71 6.00
CA ASP A 84 15.85 -10.20 4.70
C ASP A 84 15.11 -9.45 3.57
N PRO A 85 15.79 -8.53 2.86
CA PRO A 85 15.16 -7.75 1.79
C PRO A 85 14.67 -8.61 0.61
N ASP A 86 15.34 -9.71 0.30
CA ASP A 86 14.96 -10.57 -0.81
C ASP A 86 13.70 -11.36 -0.47
N ARG A 87 13.64 -11.92 0.73
CA ARG A 87 12.43 -12.58 1.26
C ARG A 87 11.27 -11.58 1.35
N PHE A 88 11.52 -10.35 1.82
CA PHE A 88 10.48 -9.34 1.91
C PHE A 88 9.92 -9.00 0.53
N ARG A 89 10.77 -8.71 -0.46
CA ARG A 89 10.33 -8.43 -1.84
C ARG A 89 9.61 -9.61 -2.48
N ALA A 90 10.10 -10.85 -2.29
CA ALA A 90 9.43 -12.05 -2.78
C ALA A 90 8.00 -12.16 -2.24
N ARG A 91 7.80 -11.89 -0.93
CA ARG A 91 6.49 -11.84 -0.29
C ARG A 91 5.54 -10.83 -0.93
N LEU A 92 6.05 -9.64 -1.24
CA LEU A 92 5.27 -8.56 -1.87
C LEU A 92 4.91 -8.91 -3.33
N THR A 93 5.88 -9.43 -4.08
CA THR A 93 5.68 -9.88 -5.47
C THR A 93 4.70 -11.05 -5.55
N ALA A 94 4.71 -11.98 -4.58
CA ALA A 94 3.74 -13.07 -4.51
C ALA A 94 2.29 -12.54 -4.40
N ALA A 95 2.05 -11.51 -3.57
CA ALA A 95 0.75 -10.88 -3.46
C ALA A 95 0.33 -10.18 -4.77
N ALA A 96 1.24 -9.42 -5.39
CA ALA A 96 0.99 -8.76 -6.67
C ALA A 96 0.67 -9.77 -7.79
N SER A 97 1.43 -10.87 -7.85
CA SER A 97 1.24 -11.96 -8.82
C SER A 97 -0.08 -12.70 -8.60
N ALA A 98 -0.46 -12.96 -7.33
CA ALA A 98 -1.73 -13.60 -7.01
C ALA A 98 -2.93 -12.78 -7.50
N LEU A 99 -2.89 -11.46 -7.26
CA LEU A 99 -3.95 -10.58 -7.76
C LEU A 99 -3.95 -10.51 -9.30
N ARG A 100 -2.79 -10.34 -9.93
CA ARG A 100 -2.67 -10.28 -11.40
C ARG A 100 -3.21 -11.54 -12.08
N SER A 101 -3.05 -12.71 -11.46
CA SER A 101 -3.52 -14.00 -11.96
C SER A 101 -4.99 -14.27 -11.67
N HIS A 102 -5.63 -13.49 -10.79
CA HIS A 102 -7.03 -13.69 -10.43
C HIS A 102 -7.96 -13.34 -11.60
N PRO A 103 -9.00 -14.16 -11.90
CA PRO A 103 -9.89 -13.92 -13.05
C PRO A 103 -10.51 -12.51 -13.10
N ALA A 104 -10.85 -11.93 -11.95
CA ALA A 104 -11.41 -10.58 -11.89
C ALA A 104 -10.38 -9.47 -12.20
N ALA A 105 -9.07 -9.77 -12.18
CA ALA A 105 -8.00 -8.81 -12.44
C ALA A 105 -7.20 -9.13 -13.71
N GLN A 106 -7.53 -10.22 -14.38
CA GLN A 106 -6.80 -10.68 -15.56
C GLN A 106 -6.85 -9.63 -16.69
N GLY A 107 -5.68 -9.26 -17.20
CA GLY A 107 -5.53 -8.27 -18.26
C GLY A 107 -5.68 -6.82 -17.80
N LEU A 108 -5.99 -6.57 -16.54
CA LEU A 108 -6.05 -5.22 -16.00
C LEU A 108 -4.65 -4.68 -15.62
N PRO A 109 -4.41 -3.37 -15.77
CA PRO A 109 -3.24 -2.76 -15.20
C PRO A 109 -3.24 -2.89 -13.68
N LEU A 110 -2.05 -3.08 -13.07
CA LEU A 110 -1.87 -3.26 -11.64
C LEU A 110 -1.25 -2.02 -11.00
N ALA A 111 -1.76 -1.62 -9.85
CA ALA A 111 -1.11 -0.67 -8.95
C ALA A 111 -0.92 -1.27 -7.55
N ALA A 112 -0.05 -0.66 -6.76
CA ALA A 112 0.18 -1.03 -5.36
C ALA A 112 -0.05 0.17 -4.44
N ILE A 113 -0.77 -0.04 -3.34
CA ILE A 113 -0.86 0.96 -2.29
C ILE A 113 -0.61 0.32 -0.93
N GLY A 114 -0.26 1.10 0.08
CA GLY A 114 -0.11 0.54 1.40
C GLY A 114 -0.03 1.54 2.53
N TYR A 115 -0.23 1.04 3.74
CA TYR A 115 -0.39 1.79 4.98
C TYR A 115 0.64 1.35 6.02
N CYS A 116 1.38 2.27 6.64
CA CYS A 116 2.44 1.94 7.61
C CYS A 116 3.52 1.04 6.98
N MET A 117 3.77 -0.16 7.49
CA MET A 117 4.62 -1.18 6.84
C MET A 117 4.18 -1.45 5.40
N GLY A 118 2.88 -1.41 5.12
CA GLY A 118 2.36 -1.52 3.76
C GLY A 118 2.76 -0.36 2.86
N GLY A 119 2.89 0.85 3.40
CA GLY A 119 3.42 2.00 2.66
C GLY A 119 4.88 1.79 2.26
N GLN A 120 5.70 1.26 3.16
CA GLN A 120 7.04 0.78 2.83
C GLN A 120 6.99 -0.30 1.75
N SER A 121 6.07 -1.26 1.87
CA SER A 121 5.92 -2.37 0.92
C SER A 121 5.62 -1.90 -0.50
N ALA A 122 4.73 -0.92 -0.67
CA ALA A 122 4.43 -0.35 -1.98
C ALA A 122 5.67 0.30 -2.63
N ILE A 123 6.49 1.02 -1.83
CA ILE A 123 7.76 1.59 -2.29
C ILE A 123 8.77 0.47 -2.60
N GLU A 124 8.84 -0.60 -1.79
CA GLU A 124 9.77 -1.72 -2.03
C GLU A 124 9.45 -2.49 -3.32
N LEU A 125 8.16 -2.65 -3.68
CA LEU A 125 7.80 -3.20 -4.98
C LEU A 125 8.26 -2.31 -6.13
N ALA A 126 8.09 -0.99 -6.02
CA ALA A 126 8.60 -0.06 -7.01
C ALA A 126 10.13 -0.14 -7.11
N ARG A 127 10.85 -0.18 -5.97
CA ARG A 127 12.31 -0.37 -5.90
C ARG A 127 12.77 -1.68 -6.55
N ALA A 128 11.95 -2.72 -6.46
CA ALA A 128 12.21 -4.02 -7.10
C ALA A 128 12.02 -3.97 -8.62
N GLY A 129 11.46 -2.89 -9.17
CA GLY A 129 11.15 -2.78 -10.59
C GLY A 129 9.95 -3.61 -11.02
N GLU A 130 9.01 -3.86 -10.11
CA GLU A 130 7.76 -4.57 -10.43
C GLU A 130 6.94 -3.74 -11.44
N GLU A 131 6.28 -4.43 -12.37
CA GLU A 131 5.42 -3.78 -13.36
C GLU A 131 4.14 -3.28 -12.71
N LEU A 132 4.15 -1.99 -12.36
CA LEU A 132 3.04 -1.28 -11.72
C LEU A 132 2.74 0.00 -12.51
N ALA A 133 1.47 0.35 -12.61
CA ALA A 133 1.05 1.64 -13.16
C ALA A 133 1.44 2.80 -12.23
N PHE A 134 1.24 2.61 -10.93
CA PHE A 134 1.75 3.48 -9.88
C PHE A 134 1.92 2.72 -8.56
N ALA A 135 2.64 3.30 -7.60
CA ALA A 135 2.67 2.86 -6.22
C ALA A 135 2.39 4.03 -5.28
N ALA A 136 1.56 3.81 -4.23
CA ALA A 136 1.22 4.84 -3.25
C ALA A 136 1.49 4.39 -1.81
N SER A 137 2.15 5.26 -1.06
CA SER A 137 2.53 5.05 0.34
C SER A 137 1.78 6.02 1.25
N PHE A 138 1.09 5.50 2.26
CA PHE A 138 0.43 6.28 3.31
C PHE A 138 1.15 6.03 4.64
N HIS A 139 1.71 7.09 5.24
CA HIS A 139 2.52 7.02 6.47
C HIS A 139 3.47 5.82 6.51
N GLY A 140 4.12 5.53 5.37
CA GLY A 140 5.13 4.49 5.28
C GLY A 140 6.45 4.92 5.90
N THR A 141 7.30 3.93 6.24
CA THR A 141 8.71 4.16 6.53
C THR A 141 9.54 4.02 5.27
N PHE A 142 10.69 4.70 5.19
CA PHE A 142 11.42 4.85 3.93
C PHE A 142 12.78 4.14 3.93
N ARG A 143 13.30 3.76 5.09
CA ARG A 143 14.59 3.08 5.22
C ARG A 143 14.59 1.74 4.48
N THR A 144 15.63 1.50 3.71
CA THR A 144 15.80 0.26 2.97
C THR A 144 17.27 -0.16 2.97
N ARG A 145 17.51 -1.46 2.81
CA ARG A 145 18.84 -2.03 2.55
C ARG A 145 19.13 -2.17 1.06
N ARG A 146 18.12 -2.01 0.19
CA ARG A 146 18.23 -2.11 -1.26
C ARG A 146 17.53 -0.94 -1.93
N LYS A 147 18.28 0.09 -2.22
CA LYS A 147 17.80 1.29 -2.89
C LYS A 147 17.26 0.99 -4.28
N ALA A 148 16.48 1.92 -4.81
CA ALA A 148 16.03 1.92 -6.20
C ALA A 148 17.23 1.98 -7.16
N SER A 149 17.11 1.28 -8.29
CA SER A 149 18.15 1.28 -9.34
C SER A 149 17.71 2.12 -10.54
N ALA A 150 18.67 2.85 -11.13
CA ALA A 150 18.46 3.50 -12.42
C ALA A 150 18.19 2.50 -13.55
N ASP A 151 18.64 1.26 -13.40
CA ASP A 151 18.45 0.17 -14.36
C ASP A 151 17.22 -0.69 -14.07
N ALA A 152 16.34 -0.26 -13.12
CA ALA A 152 15.10 -0.99 -12.84
C ALA A 152 14.25 -1.14 -14.12
N PRO A 153 13.71 -2.35 -14.40
CA PRO A 153 12.97 -2.62 -15.64
C PRO A 153 11.69 -1.78 -15.73
N HIS A 154 11.06 -1.50 -14.60
CA HIS A 154 9.89 -0.65 -14.51
C HIS A 154 10.08 0.40 -13.42
N LYS A 155 9.62 1.62 -13.68
CA LYS A 155 9.66 2.76 -12.75
C LYS A 155 8.27 3.37 -12.67
N PRO A 156 7.39 2.80 -11.82
CA PRO A 156 6.05 3.32 -11.65
C PRO A 156 6.08 4.74 -11.09
N ARG A 157 5.02 5.50 -11.33
CA ARG A 157 4.82 6.77 -10.61
C ARG A 157 4.62 6.50 -9.14
N LEU A 158 5.15 7.36 -8.28
CA LEU A 158 5.02 7.25 -6.84
C LEU A 158 4.16 8.38 -6.28
N LEU A 159 3.25 8.04 -5.37
CA LEU A 159 2.55 8.98 -4.51
C LEU A 159 2.93 8.67 -3.06
N ILE A 160 3.44 9.67 -2.35
CA ILE A 160 3.86 9.50 -0.96
C ILE A 160 3.07 10.51 -0.11
N CYS A 161 2.22 10.01 0.79
CA CYS A 161 1.43 10.80 1.73
C CYS A 161 2.00 10.60 3.14
N HIS A 162 2.59 11.65 3.71
CA HIS A 162 3.42 11.59 4.90
C HIS A 162 3.01 12.62 5.94
N GLY A 163 2.91 12.21 7.21
CA GLY A 163 2.76 13.12 8.35
C GLY A 163 4.12 13.68 8.76
N ASP A 164 4.31 15.00 8.68
CA ASP A 164 5.60 15.63 8.96
C ASP A 164 6.07 15.50 10.43
N ALA A 165 5.15 15.20 11.35
CA ALA A 165 5.45 14.91 12.75
C ALA A 165 5.55 13.39 13.05
N ASP A 166 5.69 12.55 12.03
CA ASP A 166 5.84 11.10 12.18
C ASP A 166 7.25 10.74 12.67
N PRO A 167 7.41 10.27 13.93
CA PRO A 167 8.74 9.91 14.45
C PRO A 167 9.31 8.62 13.85
N LEU A 168 8.50 7.81 13.16
CA LEU A 168 8.95 6.57 12.53
C LEU A 168 9.59 6.80 11.15
N ALA A 169 9.33 7.98 10.56
CA ALA A 169 9.92 8.40 9.29
C ALA A 169 10.28 9.89 9.35
N PRO A 170 11.35 10.26 10.07
CA PRO A 170 11.74 11.65 10.25
C PRO A 170 12.19 12.28 8.92
N ARG A 171 12.27 13.62 8.88
CA ARG A 171 12.62 14.40 7.67
C ARG A 171 13.92 13.95 7.01
N GLU A 172 14.89 13.46 7.76
CA GLU A 172 16.14 12.91 7.22
C GLU A 172 15.88 11.70 6.32
N ASP A 173 14.95 10.80 6.70
CA ASP A 173 14.57 9.64 5.91
C ASP A 173 13.78 10.06 4.65
N VAL A 174 12.98 11.13 4.75
CA VAL A 174 12.26 11.74 3.62
C VAL A 174 13.24 12.28 2.59
N LEU A 175 14.23 13.06 3.03
CA LEU A 175 15.26 13.62 2.15
C LEU A 175 16.08 12.52 1.48
N ALA A 176 16.47 11.50 2.23
CA ALA A 176 17.20 10.34 1.69
C ALA A 176 16.38 9.57 0.64
N LEU A 177 15.04 9.47 0.82
CA LEU A 177 14.15 8.89 -0.18
C LEU A 177 14.11 9.75 -1.45
N TRP A 178 13.95 11.07 -1.34
CA TRP A 178 13.92 11.96 -2.51
C TRP A 178 15.20 11.85 -3.33
N GLU A 179 16.37 11.94 -2.67
CA GLU A 179 17.68 11.79 -3.32
C GLU A 179 17.80 10.43 -4.03
N GLU A 180 17.31 9.37 -3.40
CA GLU A 180 17.31 8.03 -3.97
C GLU A 180 16.45 7.96 -5.24
N LEU A 181 15.22 8.46 -5.16
CA LEU A 181 14.24 8.39 -6.26
C LEU A 181 14.68 9.25 -7.45
N ASP A 182 15.24 10.43 -7.19
CA ASP A 182 15.79 11.33 -8.22
C ASP A 182 16.98 10.67 -8.92
N ALA A 183 17.94 10.12 -8.17
CA ALA A 183 19.09 9.44 -8.70
C ALA A 183 18.71 8.21 -9.55
N ALA A 184 17.63 7.51 -9.18
CA ALA A 184 17.12 6.36 -9.92
C ALA A 184 16.17 6.75 -11.08
N GLY A 185 15.79 8.03 -11.22
CA GLY A 185 14.95 8.53 -12.30
C GLY A 185 13.47 8.16 -12.16
N TYR A 186 12.97 8.07 -10.93
CA TYR A 186 11.54 7.87 -10.66
C TYR A 186 10.78 9.19 -10.78
N ARG A 187 9.52 9.13 -11.17
CA ARG A 187 8.56 10.23 -11.08
C ARG A 187 7.76 10.08 -9.81
N TRP A 188 7.78 11.10 -8.94
CA TRP A 188 7.11 11.02 -7.65
C TRP A 188 6.40 12.32 -7.28
N HIS A 189 5.32 12.18 -6.48
CA HIS A 189 4.65 13.26 -5.79
C HIS A 189 4.70 13.00 -4.28
N PHE A 190 4.98 14.03 -3.52
CA PHE A 190 5.05 13.95 -2.07
C PHE A 190 4.09 14.96 -1.44
N HIS A 191 3.19 14.46 -0.59
CA HIS A 191 2.25 15.27 0.19
C HIS A 191 2.65 15.19 1.65
N GLY A 192 3.20 16.28 2.19
CA GLY A 192 3.57 16.44 3.60
C GLY A 192 2.47 17.16 4.37
N TYR A 193 2.02 16.56 5.47
CA TYR A 193 0.99 17.11 6.34
C TYR A 193 1.61 17.61 7.63
N SER A 194 1.69 18.93 7.83
CA SER A 194 2.33 19.55 9.00
C SER A 194 1.62 19.17 10.30
N GLY A 195 2.40 18.73 11.31
CA GLY A 195 1.89 18.35 12.62
C GLY A 195 1.18 17.00 12.68
N VAL A 196 1.01 16.32 11.54
CA VAL A 196 0.36 15.00 11.43
C VAL A 196 1.35 13.89 11.79
N ARG A 197 0.88 12.90 12.55
CA ARG A 197 1.67 11.76 13.04
C ARG A 197 1.46 10.50 12.21
N HIS A 198 2.14 9.41 12.58
CA HIS A 198 1.96 8.09 11.97
C HIS A 198 0.52 7.59 12.09
N GLY A 199 0.09 6.75 11.13
CA GLY A 199 -1.22 6.08 11.20
C GLY A 199 -2.42 7.01 11.01
N PHE A 200 -2.25 8.18 10.40
CA PHE A 200 -3.26 9.23 10.28
C PHE A 200 -4.51 8.82 9.47
N THR A 201 -4.45 7.72 8.74
CA THR A 201 -5.59 7.23 7.94
C THR A 201 -6.51 6.25 8.67
N ASP A 202 -6.19 5.84 9.90
CA ASP A 202 -6.99 4.90 10.68
C ASP A 202 -7.69 5.60 11.85
N PRO A 203 -9.04 5.73 11.83
CA PRO A 203 -9.78 6.34 12.93
C PRO A 203 -9.56 5.66 14.30
N ALA A 204 -9.13 4.39 14.32
CA ALA A 204 -8.81 3.69 15.56
C ALA A 204 -7.42 4.02 16.12
N SER A 205 -6.62 4.85 15.43
CA SER A 205 -5.26 5.21 15.87
C SER A 205 -5.21 5.85 17.25
N ASP A 206 -6.16 6.74 17.57
CA ASP A 206 -6.20 7.45 18.85
C ASP A 206 -6.45 6.52 20.03
N ALA A 207 -7.24 5.46 19.84
CA ALA A 207 -7.55 4.49 20.90
C ALA A 207 -6.34 3.61 21.29
N ARG A 208 -5.25 3.66 20.52
CA ARG A 208 -4.03 2.88 20.80
C ARG A 208 -3.15 3.47 21.89
N GLY A 209 -3.37 4.72 22.27
CA GLY A 209 -2.63 5.40 23.35
C GLY A 209 -1.12 5.57 23.07
N LEU A 210 -0.69 5.50 21.80
CA LEU A 210 0.70 5.66 21.40
C LEU A 210 0.92 7.07 20.86
N ASP A 211 1.85 7.81 21.47
CA ASP A 211 2.14 9.18 21.07
C ASP A 211 2.56 9.32 19.61
N ALA A 212 3.24 8.32 19.06
CA ALA A 212 3.70 8.30 17.68
C ALA A 212 2.55 8.15 16.66
N ILE A 213 1.39 7.60 17.08
CA ILE A 213 0.30 7.18 16.20
C ILE A 213 -0.95 7.98 16.54
N ARG A 214 -1.51 8.69 15.53
CA ARG A 214 -2.71 9.49 15.74
C ARG A 214 -3.51 9.64 14.45
N TYR A 215 -4.84 9.62 14.54
CA TYR A 215 -5.72 9.90 13.42
C TYR A 215 -5.74 11.39 13.09
N ASP A 216 -5.81 11.72 11.81
CA ASP A 216 -6.07 13.08 11.34
C ASP A 216 -7.08 13.03 10.17
N ALA A 217 -8.29 13.50 10.44
CA ALA A 217 -9.40 13.43 9.48
C ALA A 217 -9.15 14.24 8.20
N SER A 218 -8.40 15.34 8.29
CA SER A 218 -8.08 16.19 7.15
C SER A 218 -7.03 15.50 6.26
N ALA A 219 -5.94 15.02 6.85
CA ALA A 219 -4.90 14.30 6.12
C ALA A 219 -5.42 12.98 5.53
N ASP A 220 -6.30 12.26 6.26
CA ASP A 220 -6.95 11.05 5.76
C ASP A 220 -7.75 11.33 4.47
N ARG A 221 -8.63 12.34 4.49
CA ARG A 221 -9.43 12.72 3.33
C ARG A 221 -8.57 13.21 2.17
N GLN A 222 -7.65 14.15 2.42
CA GLN A 222 -6.81 14.74 1.37
C GLN A 222 -5.88 13.71 0.73
N SER A 223 -5.32 12.79 1.52
CA SER A 223 -4.49 11.71 0.97
C SER A 223 -5.27 10.73 0.12
N TRP A 224 -6.53 10.45 0.48
CA TRP A 224 -7.43 9.64 -0.34
C TRP A 224 -7.79 10.35 -1.66
N GLU A 225 -8.12 11.63 -1.61
CA GLU A 225 -8.38 12.44 -2.80
C GLU A 225 -7.17 12.47 -3.74
N ALA A 226 -5.95 12.62 -3.19
CA ALA A 226 -4.71 12.57 -3.97
C ALA A 226 -4.51 11.20 -4.67
N LEU A 227 -4.84 10.10 -3.97
CA LEU A 227 -4.81 8.75 -4.58
C LEU A 227 -5.80 8.63 -5.73
N MET A 228 -7.05 9.10 -5.54
CA MET A 228 -8.08 9.03 -6.58
C MET A 228 -7.71 9.88 -7.79
N ASN A 229 -7.19 11.09 -7.57
CA ASN A 229 -6.70 11.94 -8.66
C ASN A 229 -5.58 11.27 -9.46
N LEU A 230 -4.61 10.64 -8.79
CA LEU A 230 -3.56 9.88 -9.48
C LEU A 230 -4.14 8.68 -10.25
N ALA A 231 -5.07 7.94 -9.67
CA ALA A 231 -5.71 6.80 -10.31
C ALA A 231 -6.51 7.24 -11.55
N ASP A 232 -7.22 8.36 -11.49
CA ASP A 232 -7.96 8.91 -12.63
C ASP A 232 -7.03 9.42 -13.74
N GLU A 233 -5.90 10.00 -13.38
CA GLU A 233 -4.87 10.41 -14.36
C GLU A 233 -4.23 9.21 -15.07
N VAL A 234 -4.00 8.11 -14.35
CA VAL A 234 -3.27 6.93 -14.87
C VAL A 234 -4.21 5.96 -15.61
N PHE A 235 -5.43 5.75 -15.11
CA PHE A 235 -6.37 4.75 -15.63
C PHE A 235 -7.55 5.34 -16.40
N GLY A 236 -7.62 6.67 -16.52
CA GLY A 236 -8.82 7.38 -17.00
C GLY A 236 -9.89 7.48 -15.91
N GLN A 237 -10.81 8.43 -16.05
CA GLN A 237 -11.94 8.56 -15.13
C GLN A 237 -12.89 7.37 -15.31
N ALA A 238 -13.56 6.96 -14.22
CA ALA A 238 -14.68 6.04 -14.34
C ALA A 238 -15.73 6.68 -15.26
N GLU A 239 -16.18 5.96 -16.27
CA GLU A 239 -17.32 6.40 -17.07
C GLU A 239 -18.50 6.64 -16.10
N THR A 240 -18.81 7.90 -15.85
CA THR A 240 -20.07 8.24 -15.21
C THR A 240 -21.15 7.73 -16.13
N ALA A 241 -21.89 6.70 -15.71
CA ALA A 241 -23.11 6.29 -16.37
C ALA A 241 -24.04 7.53 -16.39
N GLN A 242 -23.95 8.31 -17.47
CA GLN A 242 -24.95 9.32 -17.76
C GLN A 242 -26.21 8.53 -18.10
N SER A 243 -27.08 8.41 -17.11
CA SER A 243 -28.48 8.05 -17.36
C SER A 243 -29.07 9.11 -18.28
N LEU A 244 -29.26 8.71 -19.54
CA LEU A 244 -30.18 9.34 -20.48
C LEU A 244 -31.61 9.09 -20.03
#